data_9b100bc20e53afda4280635f7ff05bf7
#
_entry.id   9b100bc20e53afda4280635f7ff05bf7
#
_cell.length_a   1.000
_cell.length_b   1.000
_cell.length_c   1.000
_cell.angle_alpha   90.00
_cell.angle_beta   90.00
_cell.angle_gamma   90.00
#
_symmetry.space_group_name_H-M   'P 1'
#
loop_
_entity.id
_entity.type
_entity.pdbx_description
1 polymer ?
#
loop_
_entity_poly.entity_id
_entity_poly.type
_entity_poly.pdbx_seq_one_letter_code
_entity_poly.pdbx_strand_id
1 'polypeptide(L)'
;MSIILDEPDLELAEVEVEQVVLNKSGKRAIRLDAWARDVSDRRFNTEMQNDTEADDVRRRARFYQGLLDTPVLKAGKTTRYKHLPSTVIIFITQEDIFGRDRAIYTFTEQCEEFSDLPLDDGTKKIFLNMTSKNGRPELISLLQYMKNTTIDNPEVKIKDKRIITLDEIVNEVKQSEEWEAVKMNILEIGIEKGREEGREEGRKDGLQDGLKIGRAEGEAKLVSMIRRKLEKGLSVTAISEALELEDAYVQKVINLITEDSSKSDLEIAKILLR
;
A
#
# COMPACT_ATOMS: atom_id res chain seq x y z
N MET A 1 -12.21 -19.93 7.00
CA MET A 1 -11.34 -20.25 8.17
C MET A 1 -10.82 -21.68 8.16
N SER A 2 -11.67 -22.71 8.17
CA SER A 2 -11.24 -24.12 8.25
C SER A 2 -10.22 -24.54 7.16
N ILE A 3 -10.34 -24.02 5.93
CA ILE A 3 -9.34 -24.26 4.87
C ILE A 3 -8.02 -23.54 5.17
N ILE A 4 -8.07 -22.31 5.67
CA ILE A 4 -6.88 -21.49 5.96
C ILE A 4 -6.05 -22.14 7.07
N LEU A 5 -6.70 -22.56 8.15
CA LEU A 5 -6.05 -23.12 9.33
C LEU A 5 -5.74 -24.63 9.18
N ASP A 6 -6.26 -25.29 8.15
CA ASP A 6 -6.22 -26.75 7.99
C ASP A 6 -6.92 -27.50 9.12
N GLU A 7 -8.02 -26.93 9.58
CA GLU A 7 -8.83 -27.47 10.67
C GLU A 7 -10.26 -27.74 10.14
N PRO A 8 -10.54 -28.97 9.62
CA PRO A 8 -11.83 -29.28 9.03
C PRO A 8 -13.00 -29.21 10.01
N ASP A 9 -12.73 -29.48 11.27
CA ASP A 9 -13.72 -29.53 12.35
C ASP A 9 -13.83 -28.18 13.11
N LEU A 10 -13.29 -27.09 12.56
CA LEU A 10 -13.37 -25.77 13.18
C LEU A 10 -14.82 -25.29 13.23
N GLU A 11 -15.34 -25.08 14.42
CA GLU A 11 -16.66 -24.52 14.68
C GLU A 11 -16.54 -23.09 15.22
N LEU A 12 -17.13 -22.13 14.53
CA LEU A 12 -17.19 -20.74 14.95
C LEU A 12 -18.45 -20.54 15.80
N ALA A 13 -18.29 -20.03 17.02
CA ALA A 13 -19.37 -19.70 17.93
C ALA A 13 -19.95 -18.30 17.68
N GLU A 14 -19.14 -17.40 17.13
CA GLU A 14 -19.49 -16.00 16.89
C GLU A 14 -18.72 -15.45 15.69
N VAL A 15 -19.39 -14.66 14.88
CA VAL A 15 -18.79 -13.97 13.72
C VAL A 15 -19.35 -12.56 13.64
N GLU A 16 -18.49 -11.57 13.56
CA GLU A 16 -18.84 -10.17 13.34
C GLU A 16 -18.08 -9.60 12.15
N VAL A 17 -18.74 -8.83 11.32
CA VAL A 17 -18.11 -8.06 10.23
C VAL A 17 -18.05 -6.59 10.63
N GLU A 18 -17.00 -5.89 10.18
CA GLU A 18 -16.78 -4.48 10.48
C GLU A 18 -16.75 -4.14 11.99
N GLN A 19 -16.31 -5.09 12.83
CA GLN A 19 -16.21 -4.87 14.26
C GLN A 19 -15.26 -3.71 14.59
N VAL A 20 -15.76 -2.75 15.37
CA VAL A 20 -14.94 -1.60 15.82
C VAL A 20 -14.38 -1.88 17.21
N VAL A 21 -13.06 -1.96 17.29
CA VAL A 21 -12.35 -2.03 18.59
C VAL A 21 -11.88 -0.61 18.95
N LEU A 22 -12.53 -0.04 19.95
CA LEU A 22 -12.23 1.31 20.42
C LEU A 22 -10.93 1.33 21.22
N ASN A 23 -10.12 2.35 20.98
CA ASN A 23 -9.00 2.70 21.83
C ASN A 23 -9.40 3.87 22.75
N LYS A 24 -8.50 4.27 23.65
CA LYS A 24 -8.72 5.45 24.50
C LYS A 24 -8.97 6.69 23.64
N SER A 25 -9.73 7.64 24.19
CA SER A 25 -10.03 8.92 23.53
C SER A 25 -8.77 9.57 22.93
N GLY A 26 -8.85 9.99 21.67
CA GLY A 26 -7.71 10.57 20.95
C GLY A 26 -6.67 9.59 20.44
N LYS A 27 -6.89 8.27 20.58
CA LYS A 27 -6.05 7.22 19.99
C LYS A 27 -6.76 6.53 18.83
N ARG A 28 -5.96 6.01 17.87
CA ARG A 28 -6.50 5.31 16.71
C ARG A 28 -7.24 4.05 17.14
N ALA A 29 -8.54 3.98 16.86
CA ALA A 29 -9.32 2.75 16.90
C ALA A 29 -8.96 1.87 15.70
N ILE A 30 -9.33 0.59 15.73
CA ILE A 30 -9.30 -0.28 14.57
C ILE A 30 -10.72 -0.68 14.20
N ARG A 31 -10.95 -0.87 12.91
CA ARG A 31 -12.14 -1.54 12.37
C ARG A 31 -11.63 -2.82 11.73
N LEU A 32 -12.19 -3.94 12.18
CA LEU A 32 -11.83 -5.27 11.72
C LEU A 32 -12.76 -5.64 10.57
N ASP A 33 -12.21 -6.14 9.46
CA ASP A 33 -13.04 -6.56 8.33
C ASP A 33 -13.91 -7.76 8.71
N ALA A 34 -13.33 -8.78 9.34
CA ALA A 34 -14.07 -9.90 9.90
C ALA A 34 -13.40 -10.40 11.19
N TRP A 35 -14.18 -10.44 12.25
CA TRP A 35 -13.80 -11.02 13.52
C TRP A 35 -14.60 -12.30 13.79
N ALA A 36 -13.98 -13.30 14.40
CA ALA A 36 -14.67 -14.52 14.79
C ALA A 36 -14.11 -15.09 16.09
N ARG A 37 -14.93 -15.88 16.77
CA ARG A 37 -14.56 -16.65 17.94
C ARG A 37 -15.03 -18.10 17.77
N ASP A 38 -14.19 -19.08 18.09
CA ASP A 38 -14.58 -20.47 18.07
C ASP A 38 -15.15 -20.94 19.41
N VAL A 39 -15.58 -22.19 19.45
CA VAL A 39 -16.12 -22.84 20.65
C VAL A 39 -15.09 -23.00 21.76
N SER A 40 -13.80 -22.91 21.46
CA SER A 40 -12.68 -22.97 22.42
C SER A 40 -12.21 -21.59 22.89
N ASP A 41 -12.94 -20.51 22.55
CA ASP A 41 -12.61 -19.11 22.84
C ASP A 41 -11.36 -18.60 22.11
N ARG A 42 -10.86 -19.30 21.06
CA ARG A 42 -9.83 -18.73 20.18
C ARG A 42 -10.46 -17.62 19.35
N ARG A 43 -9.74 -16.53 19.17
CA ARG A 43 -10.20 -15.35 18.44
C ARG A 43 -9.45 -15.17 17.16
N PHE A 44 -10.19 -14.83 16.12
CA PHE A 44 -9.66 -14.67 14.78
C PHE A 44 -10.00 -13.27 14.29
N ASN A 45 -9.03 -12.59 13.71
CA ASN A 45 -9.26 -11.41 12.90
C ASN A 45 -8.77 -11.69 11.49
N THR A 46 -9.61 -11.41 10.49
CA THR A 46 -9.27 -11.58 9.08
C THR A 46 -9.42 -10.23 8.38
N GLU A 47 -8.36 -9.81 7.71
CA GLU A 47 -8.26 -8.53 6.99
C GLU A 47 -7.95 -8.80 5.51
N MET A 48 -8.65 -8.13 4.61
CA MET A 48 -8.31 -8.08 3.19
C MET A 48 -7.50 -6.81 2.89
N GLN A 49 -6.29 -6.97 2.35
CA GLN A 49 -5.43 -5.84 2.01
C GLN A 49 -5.06 -5.88 0.53
N ASN A 50 -5.69 -5.02 -0.25
CA ASN A 50 -5.48 -4.94 -1.69
C ASN A 50 -4.26 -4.10 -2.07
N ASP A 51 -3.91 -3.11 -1.24
CA ASP A 51 -2.77 -2.22 -1.42
C ASP A 51 -1.79 -2.41 -0.26
N THR A 52 -0.67 -3.05 -0.52
CA THR A 52 0.38 -3.33 0.48
C THR A 52 1.50 -2.29 0.48
N GLU A 53 1.52 -1.36 -0.48
CA GLU A 53 2.49 -0.27 -0.53
C GLU A 53 2.14 0.88 0.42
N ALA A 54 0.83 1.09 0.64
CA ALA A 54 0.34 2.21 1.46
C ALA A 54 0.61 2.03 2.96
N ASP A 55 0.77 0.79 3.47
CA ASP A 55 0.99 0.53 4.91
C ASP A 55 1.77 -0.78 5.15
N ASP A 56 2.52 -0.84 6.24
CA ASP A 56 3.23 -2.06 6.68
C ASP A 56 2.27 -3.02 7.39
N VAL A 57 1.71 -3.97 6.66
CA VAL A 57 0.76 -4.98 7.18
C VAL A 57 1.34 -5.82 8.34
N ARG A 58 2.67 -5.99 8.41
CA ARG A 58 3.33 -6.74 9.50
C ARG A 58 3.25 -5.95 10.81
N ARG A 59 3.50 -4.64 10.75
CA ARG A 59 3.36 -3.74 11.91
C ARG A 59 1.89 -3.54 12.28
N ARG A 60 1.00 -3.50 11.29
CA ARG A 60 -0.45 -3.44 11.50
C ARG A 60 -0.96 -4.69 12.21
N ALA A 61 -0.50 -5.90 11.82
CA ALA A 61 -0.83 -7.15 12.52
C ALA A 61 -0.43 -7.11 14.00
N ARG A 62 0.77 -6.59 14.33
CA ARG A 62 1.21 -6.41 15.72
C ARG A 62 0.32 -5.43 16.49
N PHE A 63 -0.06 -4.32 15.87
CA PHE A 63 -0.92 -3.32 16.49
C PHE A 63 -2.31 -3.88 16.78
N TYR A 64 -2.88 -4.63 15.84
CA TYR A 64 -4.18 -5.28 15.99
C TYR A 64 -4.17 -6.32 17.12
N GLN A 65 -3.11 -7.12 17.21
CA GLN A 65 -2.92 -8.07 18.31
C GLN A 65 -3.06 -7.40 19.68
N GLY A 66 -2.31 -6.32 19.91
CA GLY A 66 -2.35 -5.59 21.18
C GLY A 66 -3.71 -4.97 21.50
N LEU A 67 -4.45 -4.50 20.49
CA LEU A 67 -5.78 -3.94 20.70
C LEU A 67 -6.85 -5.00 20.95
N LEU A 68 -6.73 -6.18 20.36
CA LEU A 68 -7.63 -7.30 20.61
C LEU A 68 -7.46 -7.88 22.02
N ASP A 69 -6.25 -7.90 22.54
CA ASP A 69 -5.95 -8.43 23.87
C ASP A 69 -6.34 -7.45 25.00
N THR A 70 -6.19 -6.14 24.76
CA THR A 70 -6.41 -5.11 25.79
C THR A 70 -7.80 -5.14 26.44
N PRO A 71 -8.93 -5.24 25.70
CA PRO A 71 -10.27 -5.23 26.32
C PRO A 71 -10.64 -6.53 27.03
N VAL A 72 -9.88 -7.61 26.84
CA VAL A 72 -10.21 -8.92 27.41
C VAL A 72 -10.00 -8.95 28.91
N LEU A 73 -8.94 -8.29 29.38
CA LEU A 73 -8.59 -8.28 30.80
C LEU A 73 -9.11 -7.01 31.47
N LYS A 74 -10.02 -7.19 32.42
CA LYS A 74 -10.51 -6.09 33.27
C LYS A 74 -9.43 -5.70 34.28
N ALA A 75 -9.31 -4.41 34.57
CA ALA A 75 -8.44 -3.95 35.65
C ALA A 75 -8.89 -4.52 37.01
N GLY A 76 -7.97 -5.07 37.76
CA GLY A 76 -8.26 -5.58 39.13
C GLY A 76 -7.28 -6.65 39.60
N LYS A 77 -7.24 -6.88 40.91
CA LYS A 77 -6.34 -7.85 41.56
C LYS A 77 -6.62 -9.32 41.19
N THR A 78 -7.81 -9.62 40.68
CA THR A 78 -8.24 -10.97 40.29
C THR A 78 -7.99 -11.33 38.84
N THR A 79 -7.62 -10.34 38.03
CA THR A 79 -7.32 -10.53 36.61
C THR A 79 -5.98 -11.23 36.45
N ARG A 80 -5.95 -12.31 35.66
CA ARG A 80 -4.74 -13.09 35.41
C ARG A 80 -4.53 -13.23 33.89
N TYR A 81 -3.31 -13.02 33.43
CA TYR A 81 -2.93 -13.14 32.01
C TYR A 81 -3.16 -14.55 31.44
N LYS A 82 -3.16 -15.59 32.25
CA LYS A 82 -3.50 -16.97 31.82
C LYS A 82 -4.92 -17.13 31.27
N HIS A 83 -5.77 -16.11 31.41
CA HIS A 83 -7.13 -16.08 30.86
C HIS A 83 -7.20 -15.29 29.50
N LEU A 84 -6.06 -14.85 28.97
CA LEU A 84 -6.04 -14.34 27.60
C LEU A 84 -6.34 -15.50 26.64
N PRO A 85 -7.31 -15.34 25.72
CA PRO A 85 -7.58 -16.33 24.70
C PRO A 85 -6.44 -16.37 23.68
N SER A 86 -6.28 -17.49 23.01
CA SER A 86 -5.42 -17.53 21.83
C SER A 86 -6.00 -16.64 20.72
N THR A 87 -5.14 -15.90 20.05
CA THR A 87 -5.54 -14.92 19.02
C THR A 87 -4.78 -15.15 17.70
N VAL A 88 -5.51 -15.24 16.62
CA VAL A 88 -4.98 -15.45 15.27
C VAL A 88 -5.30 -14.24 14.40
N ILE A 89 -4.28 -13.53 13.95
CA ILE A 89 -4.42 -12.41 13.02
C ILE A 89 -4.12 -12.91 11.61
N ILE A 90 -5.06 -12.74 10.69
CA ILE A 90 -4.96 -13.21 9.31
C ILE A 90 -5.03 -12.00 8.38
N PHE A 91 -4.00 -11.81 7.57
CA PHE A 91 -4.00 -10.87 6.45
C PHE A 91 -4.05 -11.63 5.13
N ILE A 92 -4.95 -11.23 4.24
CA ILE A 92 -5.04 -11.73 2.88
C ILE A 92 -4.55 -10.61 1.98
N THR A 93 -3.42 -10.84 1.28
CA THR A 93 -2.77 -9.84 0.43
C THR A 93 -2.83 -10.26 -1.03
N GLN A 94 -2.97 -9.28 -1.92
CA GLN A 94 -2.88 -9.52 -3.36
C GLN A 94 -1.44 -9.83 -3.81
N GLU A 95 -0.45 -9.34 -3.04
CA GLU A 95 0.96 -9.48 -3.37
C GLU A 95 1.72 -10.28 -2.33
N ASP A 96 2.87 -10.83 -2.73
CA ASP A 96 3.78 -11.53 -1.81
C ASP A 96 4.66 -10.55 -1.05
N ILE A 97 4.20 -10.09 0.11
CA ILE A 97 4.91 -9.14 0.97
C ILE A 97 6.23 -9.67 1.56
N PHE A 98 6.53 -10.97 1.40
CA PHE A 98 7.76 -11.61 1.87
C PHE A 98 8.69 -12.04 0.74
N GLY A 99 8.21 -12.10 -0.51
CA GLY A 99 9.00 -12.44 -1.69
C GLY A 99 9.56 -13.88 -1.68
N ARG A 100 8.85 -14.85 -1.08
CA ARG A 100 9.28 -16.25 -0.98
C ARG A 100 8.35 -17.23 -1.69
N ASP A 101 7.38 -16.73 -2.45
CA ASP A 101 6.42 -17.48 -3.24
C ASP A 101 5.73 -18.61 -2.46
N ARG A 102 5.11 -18.27 -1.31
CA ARG A 102 4.23 -19.17 -0.56
C ARG A 102 2.81 -18.62 -0.53
N ALA A 103 1.82 -19.49 -0.63
CA ALA A 103 0.41 -19.13 -0.49
C ALA A 103 0.04 -18.76 0.96
N ILE A 104 0.82 -19.26 1.92
CA ILE A 104 0.64 -18.99 3.35
C ILE A 104 1.99 -18.82 4.04
N TYR A 105 2.07 -17.82 4.91
CA TYR A 105 3.16 -17.59 5.85
C TYR A 105 2.57 -17.54 7.24
N THR A 106 3.02 -18.42 8.12
CA THR A 106 2.59 -18.48 9.51
C THR A 106 3.75 -18.10 10.42
N PHE A 107 3.50 -17.13 11.29
CA PHE A 107 4.46 -16.64 12.25
C PHE A 107 3.97 -16.89 13.68
N THR A 108 4.85 -17.48 14.47
CA THR A 108 4.77 -17.60 15.92
C THR A 108 6.06 -17.07 16.52
N GLU A 109 6.05 -16.72 17.80
CA GLU A 109 7.27 -16.26 18.45
C GLU A 109 8.15 -17.46 18.86
N GLN A 110 9.45 -17.33 18.62
CA GLN A 110 10.43 -18.39 18.78
C GLN A 110 11.61 -17.90 19.61
N CYS A 111 12.20 -18.78 20.43
CA CYS A 111 13.43 -18.47 21.15
C CYS A 111 14.61 -18.30 20.17
N GLU A 112 15.38 -17.24 20.34
CA GLU A 112 16.55 -16.96 19.47
C GLU A 112 17.67 -17.96 19.75
N GLU A 113 17.86 -18.36 21.00
CA GLU A 113 18.90 -19.30 21.44
C GLU A 113 18.57 -20.76 21.11
N PHE A 114 17.28 -21.10 21.03
CA PHE A 114 16.79 -22.46 20.78
C PHE A 114 15.68 -22.44 19.74
N SER A 115 16.00 -22.77 18.49
CA SER A 115 15.06 -22.71 17.36
C SER A 115 13.88 -23.71 17.43
N ASP A 116 13.95 -24.69 18.31
CA ASP A 116 12.91 -25.69 18.58
C ASP A 116 12.03 -25.33 19.80
N LEU A 117 12.27 -24.18 20.45
CA LEU A 117 11.52 -23.69 21.61
C LEU A 117 10.59 -22.54 21.22
N PRO A 118 9.29 -22.79 20.94
CA PRO A 118 8.31 -21.73 20.75
C PRO A 118 7.99 -21.02 22.07
N LEU A 119 7.63 -19.73 22.00
CA LEU A 119 7.15 -19.00 23.18
C LEU A 119 5.80 -19.53 23.69
N ASP A 120 4.96 -20.01 22.76
CA ASP A 120 3.64 -20.61 23.03
C ASP A 120 2.70 -19.69 23.86
N ASP A 121 2.73 -18.40 23.53
CA ASP A 121 1.93 -17.35 24.19
C ASP A 121 0.47 -17.30 23.69
N GLY A 122 0.07 -18.22 22.80
CA GLY A 122 -1.26 -18.29 22.20
C GLY A 122 -1.47 -17.31 21.03
N THR A 123 -0.43 -16.58 20.58
CA THR A 123 -0.56 -15.66 19.43
C THR A 123 -0.08 -16.31 18.12
N LYS A 124 -0.77 -15.99 17.02
CA LYS A 124 -0.38 -16.42 15.68
C LYS A 124 -0.70 -15.34 14.66
N LYS A 125 0.21 -15.11 13.71
CA LYS A 125 0.00 -14.20 12.58
C LYS A 125 0.13 -14.98 11.28
N ILE A 126 -0.88 -14.90 10.44
CA ILE A 126 -0.97 -15.60 9.17
C ILE A 126 -1.08 -14.55 8.05
N PHE A 127 -0.25 -14.70 7.04
CA PHE A 127 -0.32 -13.89 5.83
C PHE A 127 -0.55 -14.80 4.63
N LEU A 128 -1.64 -14.51 3.91
CA LEU A 128 -2.04 -15.26 2.73
C LEU A 128 -1.71 -14.44 1.49
N ASN A 129 -1.05 -15.08 0.53
CA ASN A 129 -0.66 -14.48 -0.74
C ASN A 129 -1.54 -15.04 -1.85
N MET A 130 -2.41 -14.19 -2.45
CA MET A 130 -3.36 -14.59 -3.49
C MET A 130 -2.69 -14.84 -4.85
N THR A 131 -1.44 -14.45 -5.06
CA THR A 131 -0.71 -14.66 -6.33
C THR A 131 0.04 -15.98 -6.36
N SER A 132 0.42 -16.54 -5.22
CA SER A 132 1.19 -17.78 -5.17
C SER A 132 0.35 -19.00 -5.47
N LYS A 133 0.98 -19.95 -6.17
CA LYS A 133 0.46 -21.31 -6.40
C LYS A 133 1.23 -22.37 -5.60
N ASN A 134 2.05 -21.93 -4.66
CA ASN A 134 2.91 -22.77 -3.84
C ASN A 134 2.34 -22.94 -2.43
N GLY A 135 1.46 -23.92 -2.25
CA GLY A 135 0.77 -24.21 -1.00
C GLY A 135 -0.15 -25.42 -1.12
N ARG A 136 -0.99 -25.67 -0.12
CA ARG A 136 -1.99 -26.73 -0.14
C ARG A 136 -3.01 -26.45 -1.25
N PRO A 137 -3.40 -27.47 -2.05
CA PRO A 137 -4.29 -27.27 -3.21
C PRO A 137 -5.65 -26.65 -2.84
N GLU A 138 -6.22 -27.00 -1.69
CA GLU A 138 -7.48 -26.48 -1.17
C GLU A 138 -7.35 -24.98 -0.84
N LEU A 139 -6.24 -24.59 -0.21
CA LEU A 139 -5.97 -23.20 0.11
C LEU A 139 -5.77 -22.37 -1.16
N ILE A 140 -4.99 -22.87 -2.11
CA ILE A 140 -4.79 -22.19 -3.40
C ILE A 140 -6.14 -22.00 -4.09
N SER A 141 -6.98 -23.04 -4.14
CA SER A 141 -8.31 -22.96 -4.76
C SER A 141 -9.20 -21.94 -4.06
N LEU A 142 -9.17 -21.86 -2.73
CA LEU A 142 -9.88 -20.82 -1.97
C LEU A 142 -9.38 -19.42 -2.34
N LEU A 143 -8.06 -19.20 -2.37
CA LEU A 143 -7.48 -17.89 -2.69
C LEU A 143 -7.80 -17.46 -4.13
N GLN A 144 -7.76 -18.38 -5.09
CA GLN A 144 -8.15 -18.13 -6.48
C GLN A 144 -9.65 -17.86 -6.61
N TYR A 145 -10.49 -18.57 -5.85
CA TYR A 145 -11.90 -18.26 -5.74
C TYR A 145 -12.15 -16.85 -5.22
N MET A 146 -11.48 -16.45 -4.10
CA MET A 146 -11.60 -15.12 -3.53
C MET A 146 -11.18 -14.02 -4.51
N LYS A 147 -10.22 -14.28 -5.39
CA LYS A 147 -9.76 -13.33 -6.39
C LYS A 147 -10.81 -13.03 -7.47
N ASN A 148 -11.58 -14.03 -7.92
CA ASN A 148 -12.54 -13.91 -9.03
C ASN A 148 -13.99 -14.22 -8.64
N THR A 149 -14.24 -14.69 -7.42
CA THR A 149 -15.54 -15.03 -6.83
C THR A 149 -16.48 -15.81 -7.78
N THR A 150 -15.94 -16.85 -8.43
CA THR A 150 -16.70 -17.82 -9.24
C THR A 150 -16.05 -19.19 -9.16
N ILE A 151 -16.87 -20.22 -8.96
CA ILE A 151 -16.41 -21.62 -8.90
C ILE A 151 -15.93 -22.15 -10.26
N ASP A 152 -16.36 -21.51 -11.36
CA ASP A 152 -15.97 -21.86 -12.73
C ASP A 152 -14.62 -21.25 -13.15
N ASN A 153 -13.97 -20.51 -12.26
CA ASN A 153 -12.61 -20.05 -12.48
C ASN A 153 -11.67 -21.23 -12.69
N PRO A 154 -10.98 -21.33 -13.86
CA PRO A 154 -10.06 -22.46 -14.17
C PRO A 154 -8.92 -22.64 -13.17
N GLU A 155 -8.60 -21.60 -12.41
CA GLU A 155 -7.58 -21.65 -11.37
C GLU A 155 -8.09 -22.29 -10.06
N VAL A 156 -9.40 -22.47 -9.90
CA VAL A 156 -10.02 -23.22 -8.79
C VAL A 156 -9.98 -24.70 -9.13
N LYS A 157 -8.84 -25.33 -8.89
CA LYS A 157 -8.59 -26.73 -9.28
C LYS A 157 -9.29 -27.73 -8.37
N ILE A 158 -9.39 -27.44 -7.10
CA ILE A 158 -10.07 -28.29 -6.10
C ILE A 158 -11.42 -27.68 -5.78
N LYS A 159 -12.48 -28.36 -6.18
CA LYS A 159 -13.86 -28.01 -5.84
C LYS A 159 -14.20 -28.59 -4.46
N ASP A 160 -13.57 -28.05 -3.42
CA ASP A 160 -13.88 -28.40 -2.03
C ASP A 160 -15.32 -28.01 -1.71
N LYS A 161 -16.04 -28.86 -0.97
CA LYS A 161 -17.44 -28.62 -0.59
C LYS A 161 -17.64 -27.27 0.10
N ARG A 162 -16.67 -26.85 0.91
CA ARG A 162 -16.70 -25.56 1.63
C ARG A 162 -16.60 -24.37 0.66
N ILE A 163 -15.84 -24.49 -0.44
CA ILE A 163 -15.76 -23.45 -1.48
C ILE A 163 -17.05 -23.42 -2.30
N ILE A 164 -17.65 -24.60 -2.60
CA ILE A 164 -18.94 -24.68 -3.29
C ILE A 164 -20.04 -24.02 -2.48
N THR A 165 -20.15 -24.35 -1.19
CA THR A 165 -21.14 -23.71 -0.30
C THR A 165 -20.91 -22.19 -0.18
N LEU A 166 -19.64 -21.76 -0.16
CA LEU A 166 -19.32 -20.32 -0.16
C LEU A 166 -19.78 -19.65 -1.47
N ASP A 167 -19.57 -20.32 -2.63
CA ASP A 167 -20.02 -19.79 -3.92
C ASP A 167 -21.55 -19.70 -4.01
N GLU A 168 -22.29 -20.66 -3.46
CA GLU A 168 -23.74 -20.63 -3.37
C GLU A 168 -24.21 -19.39 -2.57
N ILE A 169 -23.64 -19.16 -1.39
CA ILE A 169 -23.95 -17.98 -0.54
C ILE A 169 -23.60 -16.69 -1.27
N VAL A 170 -22.42 -16.62 -1.87
CA VAL A 170 -21.97 -15.41 -2.61
C VAL A 170 -22.90 -15.12 -3.79
N ASN A 171 -23.35 -16.15 -4.51
CA ASN A 171 -24.27 -15.99 -5.63
C ASN A 171 -25.66 -15.50 -5.16
N GLU A 172 -26.15 -16.00 -4.02
CA GLU A 172 -27.37 -15.49 -3.39
C GLU A 172 -27.25 -14.01 -3.02
N VAL A 173 -26.16 -13.64 -2.35
CA VAL A 173 -25.90 -12.23 -2.01
C VAL A 173 -25.78 -11.35 -3.25
N LYS A 174 -25.10 -11.82 -4.31
CA LYS A 174 -24.97 -11.08 -5.58
C LYS A 174 -26.28 -10.83 -6.31
N GLN A 175 -27.32 -11.59 -6.01
CA GLN A 175 -28.68 -11.42 -6.56
C GLN A 175 -29.57 -10.52 -5.69
N SER A 176 -29.09 -10.09 -4.53
CA SER A 176 -29.85 -9.23 -3.62
C SER A 176 -29.86 -7.76 -4.06
N GLU A 177 -30.90 -7.03 -3.67
CA GLU A 177 -30.99 -5.57 -3.93
C GLU A 177 -29.90 -4.80 -3.18
N GLU A 178 -29.50 -5.29 -2.00
CA GLU A 178 -28.43 -4.71 -1.20
C GLU A 178 -27.09 -4.76 -1.94
N TRP A 179 -26.84 -5.81 -2.71
CA TRP A 179 -25.60 -5.94 -3.50
C TRP A 179 -25.53 -4.89 -4.62
N GLU A 180 -26.64 -4.56 -5.26
CA GLU A 180 -26.67 -3.50 -6.27
C GLU A 180 -26.32 -2.14 -5.62
N ALA A 181 -26.80 -1.85 -4.42
CA ALA A 181 -26.43 -0.65 -3.68
C ALA A 181 -24.94 -0.63 -3.32
N VAL A 182 -24.37 -1.77 -2.90
CA VAL A 182 -22.93 -1.91 -2.61
C VAL A 182 -22.09 -1.68 -3.85
N LYS A 183 -22.46 -2.25 -5.00
CA LYS A 183 -21.76 -2.03 -6.28
C LYS A 183 -21.72 -0.55 -6.67
N MET A 184 -22.86 0.15 -6.54
CA MET A 184 -22.94 1.58 -6.84
C MET A 184 -22.02 2.38 -5.93
N ASN A 185 -21.99 2.08 -4.64
CA ASN A 185 -21.11 2.73 -3.67
C ASN A 185 -19.63 2.48 -3.98
N ILE A 186 -19.25 1.24 -4.28
CA ILE A 186 -17.86 0.89 -4.67
C ILE A 186 -17.45 1.65 -5.93
N LEU A 187 -18.33 1.74 -6.92
CA LEU A 187 -18.07 2.48 -8.15
C LEU A 187 -17.84 3.97 -7.88
N GLU A 188 -18.69 4.58 -7.04
CA GLU A 188 -18.58 5.98 -6.65
C GLU A 188 -17.25 6.28 -5.93
N ILE A 189 -16.87 5.45 -4.95
CA ILE A 189 -15.59 5.52 -4.26
C ILE A 189 -14.41 5.37 -5.24
N GLY A 190 -14.51 4.44 -6.18
CA GLY A 190 -13.49 4.24 -7.22
C GLY A 190 -13.31 5.46 -8.14
N ILE A 191 -14.42 6.09 -8.54
CA ILE A 191 -14.41 7.32 -9.34
C ILE A 191 -13.78 8.47 -8.56
N GLU A 192 -14.13 8.63 -7.28
CA GLU A 192 -13.60 9.70 -6.43
C GLU A 192 -12.10 9.53 -6.20
N LYS A 193 -11.67 8.31 -5.89
CA LYS A 193 -10.24 7.99 -5.75
C LYS A 193 -9.45 8.26 -7.03
N GLY A 194 -9.96 7.82 -8.19
CA GLY A 194 -9.33 8.08 -9.48
C GLY A 194 -9.25 9.57 -9.83
N ARG A 195 -10.26 10.36 -9.42
CA ARG A 195 -10.22 11.83 -9.57
C ARG A 195 -9.16 12.48 -8.69
N GLU A 196 -9.01 12.00 -7.46
CA GLU A 196 -8.04 12.54 -6.50
C GLU A 196 -6.61 12.23 -6.94
N GLU A 197 -6.36 10.98 -7.33
CA GLU A 197 -5.07 10.54 -7.88
C GLU A 197 -4.70 11.33 -9.14
N GLY A 198 -5.61 11.48 -10.10
CA GLY A 198 -5.38 12.27 -11.32
C GLY A 198 -5.14 13.77 -11.05
N ARG A 199 -5.80 14.34 -10.02
CA ARG A 199 -5.52 15.73 -9.59
C ARG A 199 -4.14 15.87 -8.96
N GLU A 200 -3.72 14.90 -8.16
CA GLU A 200 -2.41 14.96 -7.50
C GLU A 200 -1.27 14.76 -8.51
N GLU A 201 -1.43 13.83 -9.46
CA GLU A 201 -0.50 13.61 -10.56
C GLU A 201 -0.39 14.86 -11.44
N GLY A 202 -1.53 15.41 -11.90
CA GLY A 202 -1.55 16.64 -12.70
C GLY A 202 -0.96 17.85 -11.96
N ARG A 203 -1.11 17.92 -10.62
CA ARG A 203 -0.48 18.97 -9.82
C ARG A 203 1.04 18.78 -9.73
N LYS A 204 1.53 17.55 -9.59
CA LYS A 204 2.97 17.25 -9.58
C LYS A 204 3.61 17.57 -10.93
N ASP A 205 2.97 17.15 -12.00
CA ASP A 205 3.45 17.39 -13.36
C ASP A 205 3.44 18.88 -13.70
N GLY A 206 2.36 19.58 -13.39
CA GLY A 206 2.27 21.02 -13.58
C GLY A 206 3.30 21.82 -12.79
N LEU A 207 3.62 21.39 -11.53
CA LEU A 207 4.68 22.00 -10.74
C LEU A 207 6.08 21.75 -11.37
N GLN A 208 6.33 20.51 -11.81
CA GLN A 208 7.60 20.14 -12.42
C GLN A 208 7.83 20.90 -13.74
N ASP A 209 6.80 20.99 -14.57
CA ASP A 209 6.87 21.73 -15.84
C ASP A 209 7.00 23.24 -15.61
N GLY A 210 6.25 23.78 -14.65
CA GLY A 210 6.38 25.18 -14.24
C GLY A 210 7.79 25.54 -13.76
N LEU A 211 8.43 24.65 -12.98
CA LEU A 211 9.82 24.83 -12.55
C LEU A 211 10.82 24.78 -13.72
N LYS A 212 10.62 23.86 -14.68
CA LYS A 212 11.48 23.79 -15.89
C LYS A 212 11.34 25.05 -16.74
N ILE A 213 10.11 25.50 -16.98
CA ILE A 213 9.83 26.72 -17.74
C ILE A 213 10.43 27.93 -17.03
N GLY A 214 10.17 28.11 -15.73
CA GLY A 214 10.68 29.23 -14.96
C GLY A 214 12.21 29.31 -14.93
N ARG A 215 12.89 28.14 -14.83
CA ARG A 215 14.36 28.07 -14.94
C ARG A 215 14.85 28.49 -16.32
N ALA A 216 14.21 28.01 -17.37
CA ALA A 216 14.59 28.36 -18.75
C ALA A 216 14.37 29.84 -19.05
N GLU A 217 13.29 30.44 -18.58
CA GLU A 217 13.02 31.86 -18.71
C GLU A 217 14.00 32.74 -17.90
N GLY A 218 14.32 32.32 -16.68
CA GLY A 218 15.33 32.97 -15.84
C GLY A 218 16.71 32.99 -16.52
N GLU A 219 17.13 31.84 -17.02
CA GLU A 219 18.39 31.67 -17.75
C GLU A 219 18.40 32.48 -19.05
N ALA A 220 17.28 32.49 -19.78
CA ALA A 220 17.15 33.30 -21.01
C ALA A 220 17.32 34.82 -20.75
N LYS A 221 16.88 35.31 -19.59
CA LYS A 221 17.12 36.69 -19.18
C LYS A 221 18.61 36.99 -18.98
N LEU A 222 19.36 36.08 -18.38
CA LEU A 222 20.82 36.22 -18.23
C LEU A 222 21.51 36.19 -19.60
N VAL A 223 21.15 35.28 -20.49
CA VAL A 223 21.65 35.22 -21.88
C VAL A 223 21.36 36.54 -22.61
N SER A 224 20.15 37.10 -22.50
CA SER A 224 19.78 38.38 -23.11
C SER A 224 20.63 39.53 -22.58
N MET A 225 20.93 39.57 -21.29
CA MET A 225 21.79 40.58 -20.70
C MET A 225 23.23 40.47 -21.23
N ILE A 226 23.77 39.28 -21.33
CA ILE A 226 25.10 39.02 -21.85
C ILE A 226 25.17 39.43 -23.34
N ARG A 227 24.19 39.03 -24.17
CA ARG A 227 24.11 39.39 -25.57
C ARG A 227 24.13 40.90 -25.76
N ARG A 228 23.31 41.67 -25.05
CA ARG A 228 23.25 43.13 -25.15
C ARG A 228 24.57 43.80 -24.74
N LYS A 229 25.31 43.25 -23.79
CA LYS A 229 26.62 43.77 -23.40
C LYS A 229 27.70 43.41 -24.40
N LEU A 230 27.63 42.21 -24.98
CA LEU A 230 28.50 41.78 -26.07
C LEU A 230 28.33 42.68 -27.32
N GLU A 231 27.10 43.00 -27.71
CA GLU A 231 26.77 43.92 -28.81
C GLU A 231 27.31 45.33 -28.61
N LYS A 232 27.46 45.74 -27.32
CA LYS A 232 28.13 47.03 -26.98
C LYS A 232 29.64 46.93 -26.96
N GLY A 233 30.23 45.77 -27.29
CA GLY A 233 31.67 45.58 -27.41
C GLY A 233 32.40 45.37 -26.07
N LEU A 234 31.70 45.00 -25.01
CA LEU A 234 32.33 44.70 -23.72
C LEU A 234 33.08 43.35 -23.75
N SER A 235 34.21 43.28 -23.06
CA SER A 235 34.97 42.04 -22.89
C SER A 235 34.27 41.07 -21.95
N VAL A 236 34.65 39.80 -22.02
CA VAL A 236 34.13 38.75 -21.11
C VAL A 236 34.23 39.18 -19.64
N THR A 237 35.42 39.60 -19.19
CA THR A 237 35.68 40.05 -17.83
C THR A 237 34.79 41.26 -17.43
N ALA A 238 34.63 42.26 -18.35
CA ALA A 238 33.77 43.41 -18.07
C ALA A 238 32.29 43.04 -17.99
N ILE A 239 31.86 42.00 -18.72
CA ILE A 239 30.48 41.47 -18.66
C ILE A 239 30.31 40.70 -17.34
N SER A 240 31.26 39.85 -16.98
CA SER A 240 31.24 39.06 -15.74
C SER A 240 31.18 39.96 -14.51
N GLU A 241 32.04 40.97 -14.42
CA GLU A 241 32.03 41.95 -13.32
C GLU A 241 30.68 42.72 -13.27
N ALA A 242 30.16 43.13 -14.40
CA ALA A 242 28.94 43.93 -14.48
C ALA A 242 27.66 43.13 -14.16
N LEU A 243 27.70 41.81 -14.23
CA LEU A 243 26.56 40.92 -13.97
C LEU A 243 26.78 40.04 -12.74
N GLU A 244 27.93 40.17 -12.07
CA GLU A 244 28.35 39.35 -10.93
C GLU A 244 28.32 37.85 -11.24
N LEU A 245 28.84 37.49 -12.45
CA LEU A 245 28.85 36.09 -12.97
C LEU A 245 30.29 35.61 -13.14
N GLU A 246 30.47 34.32 -13.17
CA GLU A 246 31.77 33.69 -13.44
C GLU A 246 32.19 33.87 -14.91
N ASP A 247 33.45 34.21 -15.19
CA ASP A 247 34.00 34.38 -16.55
C ASP A 247 33.77 33.15 -17.43
N ALA A 248 33.93 31.95 -16.84
CA ALA A 248 33.69 30.68 -17.55
C ALA A 248 32.27 30.53 -18.06
N TYR A 249 31.27 30.95 -17.25
CA TYR A 249 29.88 30.92 -17.62
C TYR A 249 29.60 31.94 -18.74
N VAL A 250 30.05 33.19 -18.59
CA VAL A 250 29.89 34.25 -19.62
C VAL A 250 30.53 33.83 -20.93
N GLN A 251 31.74 33.24 -20.87
CA GLN A 251 32.42 32.74 -22.09
C GLN A 251 31.64 31.62 -22.78
N LYS A 252 31.04 30.68 -21.99
CA LYS A 252 30.21 29.60 -22.52
C LYS A 252 28.98 30.16 -23.26
N VAL A 253 28.31 31.15 -22.67
CA VAL A 253 27.16 31.80 -23.30
C VAL A 253 27.57 32.54 -24.60
N ILE A 254 28.68 33.28 -24.58
CA ILE A 254 29.19 34.00 -25.75
C ILE A 254 29.52 33.01 -26.88
N ASN A 255 30.15 31.89 -26.57
CA ASN A 255 30.44 30.86 -27.58
C ASN A 255 29.17 30.35 -28.25
N LEU A 256 28.10 30.06 -27.47
CA LEU A 256 26.82 29.62 -28.00
C LEU A 256 26.12 30.69 -28.88
N ILE A 257 26.28 31.96 -28.51
CA ILE A 257 25.76 33.10 -29.31
C ILE A 257 26.51 33.24 -30.62
N THR A 258 27.84 33.05 -30.60
CA THR A 258 28.70 33.21 -31.78
C THR A 258 28.68 32.01 -32.72
N GLU A 259 28.50 30.80 -32.19
CA GLU A 259 28.35 29.58 -33.03
C GLU A 259 27.10 29.64 -33.91
N ASP A 260 26.00 30.20 -33.41
CA ASP A 260 24.77 30.36 -34.16
C ASP A 260 24.02 31.60 -33.65
N SER A 261 24.24 32.71 -34.35
CA SER A 261 23.62 34.00 -34.02
C SER A 261 22.09 34.02 -34.22
N SER A 262 21.50 33.02 -34.87
CA SER A 262 20.07 32.90 -35.10
C SER A 262 19.32 32.29 -33.89
N LYS A 263 20.03 31.62 -32.95
CA LYS A 263 19.41 31.06 -31.78
C LYS A 263 18.85 32.13 -30.86
N SER A 264 17.62 31.92 -30.46
CA SER A 264 16.96 32.74 -29.43
C SER A 264 17.62 32.55 -28.05
N ASP A 265 17.47 33.55 -27.19
CA ASP A 265 17.99 33.48 -25.82
C ASP A 265 17.41 32.31 -25.06
N LEU A 266 16.15 31.95 -25.33
CA LEU A 266 15.49 30.78 -24.71
C LEU A 266 16.07 29.44 -25.21
N GLU A 267 16.45 29.33 -26.45
CA GLU A 267 17.10 28.13 -27.02
C GLU A 267 18.48 27.94 -26.41
N ILE A 268 19.26 29.02 -26.29
CA ILE A 268 20.56 28.98 -25.61
C ILE A 268 20.38 28.59 -24.14
N ALA A 269 19.43 29.18 -23.42
CA ALA A 269 19.10 28.84 -22.04
C ALA A 269 18.79 27.33 -21.86
N LYS A 270 17.98 26.77 -22.77
CA LYS A 270 17.68 25.31 -22.74
C LYS A 270 18.92 24.44 -23.01
N ILE A 271 19.90 24.90 -23.73
CA ILE A 271 21.18 24.18 -23.93
C ILE A 271 22.04 24.24 -22.66
N LEU A 272 22.05 25.36 -21.95
CA LEU A 272 22.81 25.57 -20.74
C LEU A 272 22.27 24.74 -19.55
N LEU A 273 20.97 24.44 -19.55
CA LEU A 273 20.27 23.71 -18.49
C LEU A 273 20.23 22.17 -18.72
N ARG A 274 20.78 21.67 -19.80
CA ARG A 274 20.96 20.24 -20.07
C ARG A 274 22.24 19.72 -19.42
#